data_aee0cb85a35b55d9c061964110cd613e
#
_entry.id   aee0cb85a35b55d9c061964110cd613e
#
_cell.length_a   1.000
_cell.length_b   1.000
_cell.length_c   1.000
_cell.angle_alpha   90.00
_cell.angle_beta   90.00
_cell.angle_gamma   90.00
#
_symmetry.space_group_name_H-M   'P 1'
#
loop_
_entity.id
_entity.type
_entity.pdbx_description
1 polymer ?
#
loop_
_entity_poly.entity_id
_entity_poly.type
_entity_poly.pdbx_seq_one_letter_code
_entity_poly.pdbx_strand_id
1 'polypeptide(L)'
;MRLLFLAVLRRHTGNAITAQRVRDHLEAAGHVCILKNALDFESPSEISNFIKAESLEAAMALHLYRGGRLLPGHGIPFGIIFGGTDLNEDVKQGEKNKVMGKVLEEARFAVAFTESMKETAQRQWPHAKDKIYVQSQGIATVPNTTFNWDTFLQRSEINQSADNLHVFLLICGLRQVKDPLYLVDAFSEWHQEEPSVYMVIVGPEVDPVFTREVKAKVKRTPGVRLIGEMAREDLHAVVKNCFAVVNSSVSEGMSAAILEAMDLEVPVLARNIPGNAAVVKHEVTGLLFSDPQRLLKAKTRRVCSGSLPILQTKAYGFLPRSASPNVNASQAGGHRVLSPRGQRDFIFISPNPMSIYFIAQFQSTIIFISECLNSRHL
;
A
#
# COMPACT_ATOMS: atom_id res chain seq x y z
N MET A 1 11.67 22.36 -5.89
CA MET A 1 12.79 21.93 -5.00
C MET A 1 13.47 20.69 -5.55
N ARG A 2 14.78 20.55 -5.30
CA ARG A 2 15.52 19.30 -5.52
C ARG A 2 15.56 18.52 -4.22
N LEU A 3 15.00 17.33 -4.22
CA LEU A 3 14.78 16.51 -3.04
C LEU A 3 15.58 15.21 -3.11
N LEU A 4 16.24 14.84 -2.00
CA LEU A 4 16.73 13.47 -1.79
C LEU A 4 15.60 12.63 -1.18
N PHE A 5 15.31 11.49 -1.76
CA PHE A 5 14.40 10.53 -1.14
C PHE A 5 15.12 9.20 -0.87
N LEU A 6 15.30 8.86 0.40
CA LEU A 6 15.96 7.63 0.84
C LEU A 6 14.94 6.54 1.15
N ALA A 7 15.11 5.37 0.56
CA ALA A 7 14.31 4.19 0.86
C ALA A 7 15.14 2.91 0.69
N VAL A 8 14.73 1.81 1.33
CA VAL A 8 15.32 0.50 1.02
C VAL A 8 14.67 -0.02 -0.26
N LEU A 9 15.42 0.03 -1.36
CA LEU A 9 14.95 -0.28 -2.71
C LEU A 9 15.22 -1.74 -3.12
N ARG A 10 14.97 -2.69 -2.23
CA ARG A 10 15.03 -4.11 -2.63
C ARG A 10 13.93 -4.38 -3.64
N ARG A 11 14.31 -5.01 -4.77
CA ARG A 11 13.35 -5.43 -5.79
C ARG A 11 12.19 -6.19 -5.15
N HIS A 12 11.00 -6.04 -5.71
CA HIS A 12 9.79 -6.79 -5.34
C HIS A 12 9.31 -6.59 -3.89
N THR A 13 9.67 -5.49 -3.26
CA THR A 13 9.15 -5.14 -1.92
C THR A 13 8.15 -4.00 -1.99
N GLY A 14 7.14 -4.04 -1.11
CA GLY A 14 6.17 -2.94 -0.99
C GLY A 14 6.83 -1.59 -0.71
N ASN A 15 7.99 -1.58 -0.06
CA ASN A 15 8.75 -0.36 0.20
C ASN A 15 9.27 0.29 -1.09
N ALA A 16 9.83 -0.51 -2.01
CA ALA A 16 10.32 0.01 -3.29
C ALA A 16 9.17 0.57 -4.13
N ILE A 17 8.03 -0.13 -4.17
CA ILE A 17 6.82 0.34 -4.87
C ILE A 17 6.28 1.61 -4.23
N THR A 18 6.21 1.68 -2.90
CA THR A 18 5.76 2.88 -2.18
C THR A 18 6.69 4.06 -2.42
N ALA A 19 8.02 3.84 -2.36
CA ALA A 19 9.00 4.89 -2.62
C ALA A 19 8.90 5.43 -4.06
N GLN A 20 8.78 4.53 -5.04
CA GLN A 20 8.60 4.90 -6.43
C GLN A 20 7.34 5.77 -6.62
N ARG A 21 6.22 5.36 -6.04
CA ARG A 21 4.94 6.08 -6.11
C ARG A 21 5.03 7.46 -5.48
N VAL A 22 5.65 7.57 -4.30
CA VAL A 22 5.86 8.87 -3.64
C VAL A 22 6.75 9.77 -4.50
N ARG A 23 7.82 9.23 -5.09
CA ARG A 23 8.66 9.98 -6.03
C ARG A 23 7.85 10.51 -7.21
N ASP A 24 7.10 9.64 -7.87
CA ASP A 24 6.33 10.01 -9.07
C ASP A 24 5.32 11.13 -8.77
N HIS A 25 4.73 11.11 -7.58
CA HIS A 25 3.84 12.19 -7.15
C HIS A 25 4.59 13.51 -6.84
N LEU A 26 5.77 13.43 -6.23
CA LEU A 26 6.60 14.63 -6.00
C LEU A 26 7.04 15.26 -7.33
N GLU A 27 7.41 14.45 -8.31
CA GLU A 27 7.77 14.89 -9.64
C GLU A 27 6.57 15.49 -10.39
N ALA A 28 5.39 14.89 -10.28
CA ALA A 28 4.14 15.42 -10.82
C ALA A 28 3.76 16.79 -10.21
N ALA A 29 4.19 17.06 -8.97
CA ALA A 29 4.02 18.35 -8.31
C ALA A 29 5.11 19.38 -8.67
N GLY A 30 6.00 19.06 -9.62
CA GLY A 30 7.03 19.97 -10.13
C GLY A 30 8.32 19.98 -9.30
N HIS A 31 8.54 18.98 -8.44
CA HIS A 31 9.82 18.78 -7.75
C HIS A 31 10.76 17.89 -8.56
N VAL A 32 12.05 18.01 -8.34
CA VAL A 32 13.05 17.05 -8.81
C VAL A 32 13.35 16.11 -7.64
N CYS A 33 12.95 14.84 -7.75
CA CYS A 33 13.08 13.88 -6.66
C CYS A 33 14.13 12.80 -6.99
N ILE A 34 15.28 12.84 -6.34
CA ILE A 34 16.34 11.86 -6.49
C ILE A 34 16.11 10.73 -5.51
N LEU A 35 15.55 9.63 -5.99
CA LEU A 35 15.34 8.41 -5.19
C LEU A 35 16.62 7.59 -5.13
N LYS A 36 17.12 7.33 -3.92
CA LYS A 36 18.32 6.53 -3.65
C LYS A 36 18.03 5.39 -2.67
N ASN A 37 18.73 4.29 -2.88
CA ASN A 37 18.68 3.19 -1.92
C ASN A 37 19.49 3.55 -0.66
N ALA A 38 18.83 3.52 0.48
CA ALA A 38 19.44 3.83 1.77
C ALA A 38 20.59 2.87 2.16
N LEU A 39 20.67 1.70 1.52
CA LEU A 39 21.74 0.72 1.76
C LEU A 39 23.02 1.02 0.97
N ASP A 40 22.98 1.96 0.04
CA ASP A 40 24.14 2.34 -0.77
C ASP A 40 25.04 3.37 -0.05
N PHE A 41 24.61 3.85 1.11
CA PHE A 41 25.35 4.82 1.92
C PHE A 41 25.86 4.14 3.20
N GLU A 42 27.17 4.14 3.36
CA GLU A 42 27.85 3.52 4.51
C GLU A 42 28.07 4.53 5.65
N SER A 43 28.17 5.83 5.31
CA SER A 43 28.50 6.87 6.28
C SER A 43 27.69 8.16 6.09
N PRO A 44 27.49 8.97 7.17
CA PRO A 44 26.90 10.30 7.05
C PRO A 44 27.67 11.25 6.12
N SER A 45 28.99 11.10 6.02
CA SER A 45 29.82 11.94 5.15
C SER A 45 29.49 11.75 3.67
N GLU A 46 29.15 10.53 3.25
CA GLU A 46 28.72 10.24 1.86
C GLU A 46 27.41 10.96 1.55
N ILE A 47 26.47 10.97 2.48
CA ILE A 47 25.21 11.73 2.32
C ILE A 47 25.51 13.24 2.21
N SER A 48 26.39 13.81 3.06
CA SER A 48 26.78 15.21 2.97
C SER A 48 27.39 15.57 1.62
N ASN A 49 28.26 14.70 1.12
CA ASN A 49 28.88 14.92 -0.19
C ASN A 49 27.85 14.83 -1.31
N PHE A 50 26.94 13.87 -1.25
CA PHE A 50 25.87 13.71 -2.23
C PHE A 50 24.91 14.92 -2.23
N ILE A 51 24.50 15.39 -1.06
CA ILE A 51 23.66 16.60 -0.90
C ILE A 51 24.31 17.81 -1.60
N LYS A 52 25.61 18.02 -1.36
CA LYS A 52 26.35 19.13 -1.96
C LYS A 52 26.49 18.97 -3.48
N ALA A 53 26.90 17.78 -3.94
CA ALA A 53 27.12 17.50 -5.35
C ALA A 53 25.85 17.68 -6.19
N GLU A 54 24.71 17.26 -5.67
CA GLU A 54 23.41 17.35 -6.35
C GLU A 54 22.64 18.63 -6.03
N SER A 55 23.22 19.54 -5.22
CA SER A 55 22.57 20.80 -4.81
C SER A 55 21.17 20.57 -4.25
N LEU A 56 21.04 19.62 -3.30
CA LEU A 56 19.77 19.22 -2.72
C LEU A 56 19.31 20.24 -1.67
N GLU A 57 18.03 20.60 -1.72
CA GLU A 57 17.42 21.62 -0.86
C GLU A 57 16.70 21.01 0.35
N ALA A 58 16.25 19.75 0.24
CA ALA A 58 15.54 19.03 1.29
C ALA A 58 15.69 17.53 1.11
N ALA A 59 15.29 16.76 2.13
CA ALA A 59 15.32 15.30 2.07
C ALA A 59 14.05 14.66 2.66
N MET A 60 13.80 13.43 2.25
CA MET A 60 12.78 12.55 2.84
C MET A 60 13.34 11.15 3.02
N ALA A 61 12.80 10.40 3.97
CA ALA A 61 13.09 8.98 4.07
C ALA A 61 11.82 8.16 4.29
N LEU A 62 11.72 7.04 3.59
CA LEU A 62 10.81 5.96 3.92
C LEU A 62 11.51 5.01 4.90
N HIS A 63 10.89 4.77 6.03
CA HIS A 63 11.40 4.17 7.25
C HIS A 63 12.28 5.08 8.11
N LEU A 64 11.80 5.27 9.34
CA LEU A 64 12.44 6.12 10.34
C LEU A 64 13.86 5.63 10.68
N TYR A 65 14.05 4.32 10.91
CA TYR A 65 15.38 3.78 11.21
C TYR A 65 16.22 3.58 9.95
N ARG A 66 15.68 2.91 8.91
CA ARG A 66 16.51 2.44 7.80
C ARG A 66 17.03 3.56 6.92
N GLY A 67 16.18 4.52 6.56
CA GLY A 67 16.55 5.69 5.78
C GLY A 67 16.74 6.93 6.64
N GLY A 68 15.85 7.14 7.62
CA GLY A 68 15.83 8.34 8.43
C GLY A 68 17.12 8.57 9.25
N ARG A 69 17.75 7.51 9.77
CA ARG A 69 19.02 7.62 10.53
C ARG A 69 20.17 8.29 9.75
N LEU A 70 20.05 8.38 8.45
CA LEU A 70 21.07 8.96 7.58
C LEU A 70 20.88 10.47 7.35
N LEU A 71 19.77 11.07 7.79
CA LEU A 71 19.39 12.44 7.47
C LEU A 71 19.79 13.51 8.50
N PRO A 72 19.95 13.22 9.81
CA PRO A 72 20.35 14.21 10.79
C PRO A 72 21.72 14.84 10.54
N GLY A 73 21.90 16.13 10.90
CA GLY A 73 23.19 16.82 10.91
C GLY A 73 23.66 17.35 9.56
N HIS A 74 22.88 17.28 8.49
CA HIS A 74 23.31 17.74 7.15
C HIS A 74 22.88 19.17 6.77
N GLY A 75 22.18 19.87 7.68
CA GLY A 75 21.80 21.28 7.51
C GLY A 75 20.69 21.55 6.49
N ILE A 76 20.09 20.51 5.90
CA ILE A 76 18.88 20.63 5.06
C ILE A 76 17.65 20.10 5.80
N PRO A 77 16.46 20.68 5.59
CA PRO A 77 15.22 20.19 6.19
C PRO A 77 14.87 18.80 5.66
N PHE A 78 14.33 17.95 6.54
CA PHE A 78 13.90 16.63 6.12
C PHE A 78 12.62 16.17 6.80
N GLY A 79 11.91 15.27 6.12
CA GLY A 79 10.71 14.59 6.61
C GLY A 79 10.85 13.07 6.60
N ILE A 80 10.00 12.40 7.38
CA ILE A 80 9.98 10.95 7.53
C ILE A 80 8.61 10.38 7.13
N ILE A 81 8.62 9.23 6.47
CA ILE A 81 7.43 8.39 6.30
C ILE A 81 7.64 7.11 7.09
N PHE A 82 6.79 6.85 8.08
CA PHE A 82 6.85 5.62 8.86
C PHE A 82 6.52 4.40 8.00
N GLY A 83 7.34 3.36 8.12
CA GLY A 83 7.00 2.03 7.63
C GLY A 83 6.45 1.13 8.74
N GLY A 84 5.77 0.04 8.36
CA GLY A 84 5.27 -0.94 9.33
C GLY A 84 6.38 -1.54 10.20
N THR A 85 7.57 -1.76 9.64
CA THR A 85 8.74 -2.28 10.36
C THR A 85 9.19 -1.36 11.49
N ASP A 86 9.14 -0.04 11.31
CA ASP A 86 9.55 0.92 12.35
C ASP A 86 8.75 0.74 13.64
N LEU A 87 7.43 0.58 13.52
CA LEU A 87 6.50 0.55 14.65
C LEU A 87 6.22 -0.87 15.17
N ASN A 88 6.43 -1.91 14.35
CA ASN A 88 6.13 -3.28 14.74
C ASN A 88 7.37 -4.08 15.17
N GLU A 89 8.56 -3.73 14.66
CA GLU A 89 9.80 -4.49 14.84
C GLU A 89 10.93 -3.63 15.43
N ASP A 90 11.37 -2.57 14.72
CA ASP A 90 12.56 -1.79 15.07
C ASP A 90 12.38 -1.03 16.40
N VAL A 91 11.17 -0.56 16.69
CA VAL A 91 10.83 0.12 17.97
C VAL A 91 11.10 -0.74 19.21
N LYS A 92 11.03 -2.06 19.08
CA LYS A 92 11.29 -3.01 20.17
C LYS A 92 12.77 -3.22 20.47
N GLN A 93 13.65 -2.72 19.60
CA GLN A 93 15.09 -2.82 19.73
C GLN A 93 15.62 -1.49 20.32
N GLY A 94 16.04 -1.51 21.60
CA GLY A 94 16.34 -0.31 22.37
C GLY A 94 17.31 0.67 21.69
N GLU A 95 18.40 0.18 21.08
CA GLU A 95 19.35 1.05 20.37
C GLU A 95 18.74 1.68 19.11
N LYS A 96 17.97 0.92 18.32
CA LYS A 96 17.27 1.47 17.17
C LYS A 96 16.24 2.51 17.60
N ASN A 97 15.49 2.23 18.68
CA ASN A 97 14.49 3.15 19.21
C ASN A 97 15.11 4.48 19.64
N LYS A 98 16.26 4.47 20.31
CA LYS A 98 17.01 5.69 20.67
C LYS A 98 17.40 6.49 19.41
N VAL A 99 17.91 5.81 18.38
CA VAL A 99 18.27 6.48 17.11
C VAL A 99 17.05 7.09 16.46
N MET A 100 15.93 6.36 16.39
CA MET A 100 14.66 6.83 15.82
C MET A 100 14.13 8.08 16.56
N GLY A 101 14.24 8.12 17.89
CA GLY A 101 13.87 9.29 18.69
C GLY A 101 14.69 10.54 18.30
N LYS A 102 16.01 10.39 18.17
CA LYS A 102 16.89 11.49 17.73
C LYS A 102 16.58 11.97 16.31
N VAL A 103 16.28 11.06 15.39
CA VAL A 103 15.86 11.44 14.04
C VAL A 103 14.59 12.28 14.08
N LEU A 104 13.63 11.91 14.90
CA LEU A 104 12.38 12.66 15.07
C LEU A 104 12.58 14.03 15.74
N GLU A 105 13.61 14.21 16.57
CA GLU A 105 13.94 15.54 17.13
C GLU A 105 14.26 16.55 16.03
N GLU A 106 15.07 16.16 15.02
CA GLU A 106 15.50 17.02 13.93
C GLU A 106 14.52 17.05 12.75
N ALA A 107 13.74 15.99 12.53
CA ALA A 107 12.79 15.94 11.44
C ALA A 107 11.74 17.06 11.54
N ARG A 108 11.43 17.73 10.44
CA ARG A 108 10.39 18.76 10.37
C ARG A 108 9.00 18.20 10.53
N PHE A 109 8.75 17.06 9.93
CA PHE A 109 7.49 16.32 10.04
C PHE A 109 7.72 14.82 9.91
N ALA A 110 6.74 14.05 10.35
CA ALA A 110 6.66 12.62 10.10
C ALA A 110 5.26 12.25 9.65
N VAL A 111 5.16 11.31 8.70
CA VAL A 111 3.90 10.84 8.15
C VAL A 111 3.66 9.39 8.55
N ALA A 112 2.49 9.14 9.13
CA ALA A 112 1.94 7.81 9.36
C ALA A 112 0.83 7.53 8.34
N PHE A 113 0.73 6.31 7.84
CA PHE A 113 -0.30 5.97 6.86
C PHE A 113 -1.70 5.79 7.46
N THR A 114 -1.79 5.57 8.77
CA THR A 114 -3.06 5.36 9.48
C THR A 114 -3.06 6.08 10.84
N GLU A 115 -4.26 6.38 11.38
CA GLU A 115 -4.38 6.93 12.74
C GLU A 115 -3.77 6.00 13.79
N SER A 116 -3.96 4.69 13.66
CA SER A 116 -3.36 3.71 14.58
C SER A 116 -1.83 3.75 14.57
N MET A 117 -1.20 3.95 13.41
CA MET A 117 0.26 4.14 13.30
C MET A 117 0.69 5.45 13.97
N LYS A 118 -0.05 6.56 13.76
CA LYS A 118 0.21 7.85 14.39
C LYS A 118 0.12 7.74 15.91
N GLU A 119 -0.96 7.18 16.43
CA GLU A 119 -1.15 6.99 17.86
C GLU A 119 -0.03 6.14 18.48
N THR A 120 0.40 5.09 17.80
CA THR A 120 1.51 4.25 18.22
C THR A 120 2.82 5.03 18.24
N ALA A 121 3.11 5.82 17.20
CA ALA A 121 4.30 6.67 17.13
C ALA A 121 4.28 7.77 18.22
N GLN A 122 3.14 8.42 18.43
CA GLN A 122 2.99 9.47 19.46
C GLN A 122 3.18 8.94 20.88
N ARG A 123 2.71 7.71 21.16
CA ARG A 123 2.97 7.06 22.46
C ARG A 123 4.43 6.72 22.64
N GLN A 124 5.10 6.30 21.57
CA GLN A 124 6.50 5.91 21.60
C GLN A 124 7.45 7.10 21.70
N TRP A 125 7.13 8.21 21.00
CA TRP A 125 7.93 9.43 20.95
C TRP A 125 7.07 10.67 21.24
N PRO A 126 6.70 10.92 22.51
CA PRO A 126 5.80 12.03 22.88
C PRO A 126 6.33 13.42 22.49
N HIS A 127 7.66 13.59 22.44
CA HIS A 127 8.32 14.84 22.03
C HIS A 127 8.06 15.21 20.55
N ALA A 128 7.72 14.23 19.72
CA ALA A 128 7.44 14.45 18.30
C ALA A 128 5.95 14.47 17.95
N LYS A 129 5.04 14.40 18.95
CA LYS A 129 3.59 14.18 18.74
C LYS A 129 2.97 15.20 17.79
N ASP A 130 3.38 16.47 17.87
CA ASP A 130 2.75 17.58 17.16
C ASP A 130 3.20 17.67 15.69
N LYS A 131 4.26 16.94 15.31
CA LYS A 131 4.77 16.87 13.94
C LYS A 131 4.52 15.52 13.25
N ILE A 132 3.69 14.66 13.85
CA ILE A 132 3.26 13.39 13.24
C ILE A 132 1.87 13.57 12.64
N TYR A 133 1.80 13.45 11.33
CA TYR A 133 0.58 13.63 10.54
C TYR A 133 0.10 12.30 9.98
N VAL A 134 -1.20 12.18 9.73
CA VAL A 134 -1.75 11.01 9.03
C VAL A 134 -1.98 11.36 7.58
N GLN A 135 -1.39 10.54 6.74
CA GLN A 135 -1.63 10.58 5.32
C GLN A 135 -1.61 9.17 4.75
N SER A 136 -2.75 8.71 4.27
CA SER A 136 -2.85 7.43 3.59
C SER A 136 -1.97 7.41 2.34
N GLN A 137 -1.37 6.26 2.04
CA GLN A 137 -0.65 6.13 0.76
C GLN A 137 -1.66 6.11 -0.39
N GLY A 138 -1.43 6.95 -1.40
CA GLY A 138 -2.22 6.97 -2.62
C GLY A 138 -2.05 5.68 -3.42
N ILE A 139 -3.15 5.19 -3.98
CA ILE A 139 -3.16 4.03 -4.87
C ILE A 139 -3.74 4.49 -6.22
N ALA A 140 -3.14 4.01 -7.29
CA ALA A 140 -3.68 4.10 -8.63
C ALA A 140 -3.51 2.72 -9.28
N THR A 141 -4.61 2.14 -9.74
CA THR A 141 -4.60 0.85 -10.44
C THR A 141 -4.83 1.06 -11.93
N VAL A 142 -4.04 0.37 -12.73
CA VAL A 142 -4.16 0.38 -14.19
C VAL A 142 -4.15 -1.07 -14.67
N PRO A 143 -5.32 -1.73 -14.76
CA PRO A 143 -5.39 -3.09 -15.29
C PRO A 143 -5.01 -3.12 -16.78
N ASN A 144 -4.21 -4.11 -17.17
CA ASN A 144 -3.91 -4.38 -18.56
C ASN A 144 -5.21 -4.79 -19.30
N THR A 145 -5.62 -4.01 -20.29
CA THR A 145 -6.87 -4.21 -21.05
C THR A 145 -6.78 -5.37 -22.04
N THR A 146 -5.57 -5.82 -22.38
CA THR A 146 -5.33 -6.96 -23.27
C THR A 146 -5.05 -8.26 -22.52
N PHE A 147 -5.17 -8.23 -21.19
CA PHE A 147 -4.92 -9.38 -20.34
C PHE A 147 -5.90 -10.53 -20.64
N ASN A 148 -5.36 -11.75 -20.77
CA ASN A 148 -6.16 -12.94 -21.03
C ASN A 148 -6.27 -13.78 -19.74
N TRP A 149 -7.49 -13.85 -19.19
CA TRP A 149 -7.80 -14.59 -17.98
C TRP A 149 -7.61 -16.12 -18.14
N ASP A 150 -7.98 -16.68 -19.28
CA ASP A 150 -7.84 -18.13 -19.53
C ASP A 150 -6.36 -18.53 -19.57
N THR A 151 -5.50 -17.68 -20.14
CA THR A 151 -4.05 -17.89 -20.12
C THR A 151 -3.51 -17.86 -18.68
N PHE A 152 -4.04 -16.99 -17.82
CA PHE A 152 -3.68 -16.97 -16.41
C PHE A 152 -4.12 -18.25 -15.69
N LEU A 153 -5.34 -18.73 -15.94
CA LEU A 153 -5.84 -19.98 -15.37
C LEU A 153 -4.98 -21.17 -15.79
N GLN A 154 -4.64 -21.27 -17.09
CA GLN A 154 -3.75 -22.31 -17.61
C GLN A 154 -2.37 -22.29 -16.94
N ARG A 155 -1.75 -21.11 -16.80
CA ARG A 155 -0.48 -20.94 -16.07
C ARG A 155 -0.59 -21.32 -14.59
N SER A 156 -1.77 -21.18 -14.02
CA SER A 156 -2.10 -21.58 -12.65
C SER A 156 -2.47 -23.07 -12.54
N GLU A 157 -2.37 -23.86 -13.62
CA GLU A 157 -2.80 -25.25 -13.65
C GLU A 157 -4.25 -25.45 -13.19
N ILE A 158 -5.12 -24.49 -13.56
CA ILE A 158 -6.56 -24.54 -13.32
C ILE A 158 -7.23 -24.84 -14.67
N ASN A 159 -7.62 -26.09 -14.87
CA ASN A 159 -8.15 -26.61 -16.14
C ASN A 159 -9.68 -26.70 -16.12
N GLN A 160 -10.36 -25.74 -15.53
CA GLN A 160 -11.82 -25.66 -15.46
C GLN A 160 -12.32 -24.43 -16.20
N SER A 161 -13.58 -24.49 -16.68
CA SER A 161 -14.23 -23.31 -17.28
C SER A 161 -14.32 -22.18 -16.28
N ALA A 162 -14.10 -20.95 -16.74
CA ALA A 162 -14.14 -19.74 -15.90
C ALA A 162 -15.53 -19.46 -15.28
N ASP A 163 -16.60 -20.02 -15.86
CA ASP A 163 -17.98 -19.61 -15.59
C ASP A 163 -18.45 -19.82 -14.14
N ASN A 164 -17.80 -20.71 -13.38
CA ASN A 164 -18.17 -20.98 -11.98
C ASN A 164 -16.96 -21.03 -11.05
N LEU A 165 -15.82 -20.49 -11.46
CA LEU A 165 -14.60 -20.51 -10.65
C LEU A 165 -14.62 -19.41 -9.58
N HIS A 166 -14.24 -19.78 -8.37
CA HIS A 166 -13.98 -18.87 -7.26
C HIS A 166 -12.47 -18.82 -7.00
N VAL A 167 -11.77 -17.94 -7.71
CA VAL A 167 -10.33 -17.76 -7.56
C VAL A 167 -10.06 -16.70 -6.49
N PHE A 168 -9.51 -17.12 -5.36
CA PHE A 168 -9.03 -16.24 -4.30
C PHE A 168 -7.56 -15.94 -4.53
N LEU A 169 -7.19 -14.66 -4.52
CA LEU A 169 -5.85 -14.21 -4.83
C LEU A 169 -5.12 -13.75 -3.57
N LEU A 170 -3.98 -14.38 -3.25
CA LEU A 170 -3.08 -13.95 -2.18
C LEU A 170 -1.82 -13.34 -2.79
N ILE A 171 -1.68 -12.02 -2.67
CA ILE A 171 -0.57 -11.26 -3.26
C ILE A 171 0.49 -10.99 -2.20
N CYS A 172 1.65 -11.65 -2.32
CA CYS A 172 2.73 -11.42 -1.36
C CYS A 172 4.09 -11.88 -1.88
N GLY A 173 5.16 -11.16 -1.49
CA GLY A 173 6.51 -11.73 -1.57
C GLY A 173 6.65 -12.87 -0.56
N LEU A 174 7.28 -13.98 -0.98
CA LEU A 174 7.42 -15.20 -0.16
C LEU A 174 8.43 -14.97 0.96
N ARG A 175 7.92 -14.58 2.14
CA ARG A 175 8.66 -14.37 3.39
C ARG A 175 7.74 -14.59 4.59
N GLN A 176 8.30 -14.99 5.72
CA GLN A 176 7.55 -15.41 6.92
C GLN A 176 6.50 -14.40 7.40
N VAL A 177 6.81 -13.09 7.40
CA VAL A 177 5.87 -12.05 7.85
C VAL A 177 4.59 -11.97 7.01
N LYS A 178 4.59 -12.48 5.78
CA LYS A 178 3.42 -12.54 4.90
C LYS A 178 2.57 -13.79 5.11
N ASP A 179 3.15 -14.81 5.76
CA ASP A 179 2.51 -16.04 6.19
C ASP A 179 1.54 -16.67 5.16
N PRO A 180 2.00 -16.88 3.90
CA PRO A 180 1.13 -17.42 2.85
C PRO A 180 0.62 -18.82 3.16
N LEU A 181 1.29 -19.57 4.06
CA LEU A 181 0.91 -20.93 4.44
C LEU A 181 -0.27 -20.95 5.42
N TYR A 182 -0.59 -19.85 6.08
CA TYR A 182 -1.65 -19.76 7.09
C TYR A 182 -3.03 -20.20 6.58
N LEU A 183 -3.31 -20.03 5.31
CA LEU A 183 -4.60 -20.34 4.70
C LEU A 183 -4.59 -21.61 3.84
N VAL A 184 -3.42 -22.20 3.60
CA VAL A 184 -3.24 -23.27 2.61
C VAL A 184 -4.12 -24.49 2.93
N ASP A 185 -4.10 -24.96 4.17
CA ASP A 185 -4.88 -26.14 4.55
C ASP A 185 -6.39 -25.86 4.52
N ALA A 186 -6.82 -24.70 4.99
CA ALA A 186 -8.21 -24.29 4.95
C ALA A 186 -8.76 -24.21 3.51
N PHE A 187 -7.99 -23.64 2.58
CA PHE A 187 -8.40 -23.60 1.17
C PHE A 187 -8.38 -24.99 0.52
N SER A 188 -7.49 -25.87 0.93
CA SER A 188 -7.48 -27.25 0.45
C SER A 188 -8.72 -28.02 0.90
N GLU A 189 -9.13 -27.90 2.16
CA GLU A 189 -10.37 -28.47 2.68
C GLU A 189 -11.58 -27.91 1.90
N TRP A 190 -11.59 -26.60 1.67
CA TRP A 190 -12.66 -25.97 0.90
C TRP A 190 -12.72 -26.48 -0.53
N HIS A 191 -11.58 -26.58 -1.21
CA HIS A 191 -11.51 -27.12 -2.58
C HIS A 191 -12.01 -28.60 -2.67
N GLN A 192 -11.73 -29.42 -1.64
CA GLN A 192 -12.22 -30.80 -1.60
C GLN A 192 -13.75 -30.86 -1.50
N GLU A 193 -14.37 -29.94 -0.80
CA GLU A 193 -15.83 -29.83 -0.70
C GLU A 193 -16.44 -29.15 -1.93
N GLU A 194 -15.75 -28.18 -2.49
CA GLU A 194 -16.19 -27.35 -3.60
C GLU A 194 -15.03 -27.19 -4.63
N PRO A 195 -14.93 -28.09 -5.61
CA PRO A 195 -13.81 -28.13 -6.55
C PRO A 195 -13.63 -26.86 -7.43
N SER A 196 -14.63 -25.97 -7.46
CA SER A 196 -14.55 -24.67 -8.13
C SER A 196 -13.75 -23.61 -7.37
N VAL A 197 -13.42 -23.85 -6.09
CA VAL A 197 -12.69 -22.91 -5.22
C VAL A 197 -11.18 -23.14 -5.33
N TYR A 198 -10.45 -22.09 -5.66
CA TYR A 198 -8.98 -22.09 -5.71
C TYR A 198 -8.39 -20.92 -4.95
N MET A 199 -7.24 -21.13 -4.32
CA MET A 199 -6.36 -20.06 -3.85
C MET A 199 -5.11 -20.00 -4.72
N VAL A 200 -4.85 -18.83 -5.33
CA VAL A 200 -3.64 -18.58 -6.11
C VAL A 200 -2.75 -17.58 -5.36
N ILE A 201 -1.56 -18.02 -4.99
CA ILE A 201 -0.53 -17.19 -4.38
C ILE A 201 0.30 -16.59 -5.49
N VAL A 202 0.42 -15.26 -5.54
CA VAL A 202 1.19 -14.54 -6.56
C VAL A 202 2.22 -13.64 -5.90
N GLY A 203 3.46 -13.75 -6.35
CA GLY A 203 4.51 -12.82 -5.94
C GLY A 203 5.92 -13.38 -6.03
N PRO A 204 6.91 -12.51 -5.75
CA PRO A 204 8.33 -12.83 -5.89
C PRO A 204 8.87 -13.73 -4.78
N GLU A 205 9.90 -14.46 -5.12
CA GLU A 205 10.72 -15.25 -4.19
C GLU A 205 11.67 -14.31 -3.42
N VAL A 206 11.33 -13.98 -2.17
CA VAL A 206 12.09 -13.01 -1.36
C VAL A 206 13.06 -13.70 -0.39
N ASP A 207 12.59 -14.77 0.28
CA ASP A 207 13.38 -15.61 1.17
C ASP A 207 13.56 -16.99 0.54
N PRO A 208 14.78 -17.36 0.12
CA PRO A 208 15.01 -18.62 -0.58
C PRO A 208 14.70 -19.88 0.24
N VAL A 209 14.90 -19.83 1.57
CA VAL A 209 14.63 -20.97 2.46
C VAL A 209 13.12 -21.15 2.60
N PHE A 210 12.44 -20.07 2.96
CA PHE A 210 10.99 -20.07 3.12
C PHE A 210 10.26 -20.34 1.78
N THR A 211 10.79 -19.84 0.66
CA THR A 211 10.25 -20.14 -0.68
C THR A 211 10.24 -21.63 -1.00
N ARG A 212 11.30 -22.37 -0.63
CA ARG A 212 11.34 -23.84 -0.83
C ARG A 212 10.26 -24.54 0.00
N GLU A 213 10.05 -24.09 1.23
CA GLU A 213 8.98 -24.60 2.10
C GLU A 213 7.60 -24.37 1.47
N VAL A 214 7.31 -23.14 1.05
CA VAL A 214 6.04 -22.77 0.40
C VAL A 214 5.81 -23.61 -0.86
N LYS A 215 6.80 -23.71 -1.76
CA LYS A 215 6.71 -24.51 -2.97
C LYS A 215 6.42 -26.00 -2.66
N ALA A 216 7.11 -26.56 -1.68
CA ALA A 216 6.92 -27.96 -1.28
C ALA A 216 5.53 -28.22 -0.68
N LYS A 217 5.00 -27.29 0.10
CA LYS A 217 3.65 -27.38 0.66
C LYS A 217 2.59 -27.27 -0.42
N VAL A 218 2.63 -26.21 -1.24
CA VAL A 218 1.66 -25.96 -2.31
C VAL A 218 1.59 -27.09 -3.32
N LYS A 219 2.74 -27.63 -3.73
CA LYS A 219 2.81 -28.77 -4.69
C LYS A 219 2.00 -29.99 -4.24
N ARG A 220 1.81 -30.18 -2.93
CA ARG A 220 1.12 -31.33 -2.34
C ARG A 220 -0.31 -31.01 -1.91
N THR A 221 -0.75 -29.76 -2.12
CA THR A 221 -2.01 -29.27 -1.58
C THR A 221 -3.01 -28.99 -2.72
N PRO A 222 -4.08 -29.80 -2.86
CA PRO A 222 -5.12 -29.56 -3.85
C PRO A 222 -5.77 -28.17 -3.69
N GLY A 223 -6.21 -27.57 -4.79
CA GLY A 223 -6.91 -26.27 -4.77
C GLY A 223 -6.02 -25.05 -4.50
N VAL A 224 -4.72 -25.24 -4.19
CA VAL A 224 -3.78 -24.13 -3.99
C VAL A 224 -2.74 -24.09 -5.11
N ARG A 225 -2.46 -22.92 -5.63
CA ARG A 225 -1.50 -22.71 -6.71
C ARG A 225 -0.51 -21.59 -6.35
N LEU A 226 0.68 -21.66 -6.92
CA LEU A 226 1.71 -20.65 -6.74
C LEU A 226 2.20 -20.16 -8.10
N ILE A 227 2.13 -18.86 -8.30
CA ILE A 227 2.67 -18.17 -9.49
C ILE A 227 3.75 -17.21 -9.04
N GLY A 228 4.79 -17.08 -9.84
CA GLY A 228 5.83 -16.09 -9.64
C GLY A 228 5.32 -14.66 -9.80
N GLU A 229 6.26 -13.73 -9.74
CA GLU A 229 5.97 -12.32 -9.96
C GLU A 229 5.38 -12.05 -11.34
N MET A 230 4.50 -11.05 -11.40
CA MET A 230 3.83 -10.57 -12.61
C MET A 230 4.10 -9.07 -12.81
N ALA A 231 3.99 -8.61 -14.05
CA ALA A 231 3.89 -7.18 -14.33
C ALA A 231 2.71 -6.56 -13.56
N ARG A 232 2.85 -5.33 -13.12
CA ARG A 232 1.87 -4.69 -12.24
C ARG A 232 0.51 -4.55 -12.88
N GLU A 233 0.48 -4.16 -14.14
CA GLU A 233 -0.74 -3.99 -14.94
C GLU A 233 -1.47 -5.33 -15.13
N ASP A 234 -0.72 -6.42 -15.33
CA ASP A 234 -1.27 -7.78 -15.41
C ASP A 234 -1.79 -8.23 -14.05
N LEU A 235 -1.06 -7.94 -12.97
CA LEU A 235 -1.53 -8.24 -11.61
C LEU A 235 -2.83 -7.50 -11.29
N HIS A 236 -2.95 -6.23 -11.67
CA HIS A 236 -4.20 -5.48 -11.52
C HIS A 236 -5.34 -6.11 -12.33
N ALA A 237 -5.05 -6.61 -13.54
CA ALA A 237 -6.03 -7.34 -14.34
C ALA A 237 -6.43 -8.67 -13.69
N VAL A 238 -5.48 -9.42 -13.11
CA VAL A 238 -5.78 -10.62 -12.31
C VAL A 238 -6.65 -10.30 -11.12
N VAL A 239 -6.33 -9.24 -10.36
CA VAL A 239 -7.15 -8.78 -9.22
C VAL A 239 -8.57 -8.47 -9.69
N LYS A 240 -8.73 -7.73 -10.78
CA LYS A 240 -10.07 -7.35 -11.28
C LYS A 240 -10.93 -8.55 -11.68
N ASN A 241 -10.31 -9.67 -12.09
CA ASN A 241 -11.00 -10.88 -12.53
C ASN A 241 -11.11 -11.95 -11.44
N CYS A 242 -10.43 -11.81 -10.31
CA CYS A 242 -10.52 -12.78 -9.22
C CYS A 242 -11.81 -12.61 -8.40
N PHE A 243 -12.18 -13.66 -7.67
CA PHE A 243 -13.36 -13.63 -6.81
C PHE A 243 -13.17 -12.74 -5.57
N ALA A 244 -11.99 -12.82 -4.94
CA ALA A 244 -11.62 -11.97 -3.81
C ALA A 244 -10.09 -11.95 -3.60
N VAL A 245 -9.59 -10.88 -2.99
CA VAL A 245 -8.21 -10.79 -2.53
C VAL A 245 -8.12 -11.22 -1.06
N VAL A 246 -7.13 -12.06 -0.74
CA VAL A 246 -6.88 -12.56 0.60
C VAL A 246 -5.57 -11.98 1.15
N ASN A 247 -5.53 -11.60 2.42
CA ASN A 247 -4.31 -11.20 3.11
C ASN A 247 -4.12 -11.97 4.41
N SER A 248 -3.05 -12.75 4.50
CA SER A 248 -2.69 -13.61 5.63
C SER A 248 -1.59 -13.05 6.53
N SER A 249 -1.06 -11.87 6.22
CA SER A 249 0.11 -11.30 6.88
C SER A 249 -0.01 -11.26 8.41
N VAL A 250 1.10 -11.54 9.09
CA VAL A 250 1.23 -11.42 10.55
C VAL A 250 1.34 -9.95 10.96
N SER A 251 1.95 -9.13 10.11
CA SER A 251 2.16 -7.70 10.36
C SER A 251 2.10 -6.90 9.06
N GLU A 252 1.39 -5.79 9.11
CA GLU A 252 1.31 -4.78 8.04
C GLU A 252 1.33 -3.38 8.67
N GLY A 253 1.88 -2.42 7.93
CA GLY A 253 1.63 -1.00 8.20
C GLY A 253 0.34 -0.57 7.52
N MET A 254 0.33 -0.67 6.20
CA MET A 254 -0.85 -0.50 5.33
C MET A 254 -0.61 -1.36 4.07
N SER A 255 -1.43 -2.36 3.84
CA SER A 255 -1.24 -3.29 2.73
C SER A 255 -1.64 -2.67 1.39
N ALA A 256 -0.67 -2.52 0.48
CA ALA A 256 -0.94 -2.03 -0.88
C ALA A 256 -1.90 -2.96 -1.64
N ALA A 257 -1.75 -4.29 -1.49
CA ALA A 257 -2.63 -5.26 -2.15
C ALA A 257 -4.10 -5.13 -1.72
N ILE A 258 -4.35 -4.80 -0.44
CA ILE A 258 -5.71 -4.51 0.04
C ILE A 258 -6.24 -3.23 -0.60
N LEU A 259 -5.43 -2.16 -0.63
CA LEU A 259 -5.85 -0.90 -1.24
C LEU A 259 -6.08 -1.03 -2.75
N GLU A 260 -5.22 -1.77 -3.44
CA GLU A 260 -5.37 -2.04 -4.88
C GLU A 260 -6.64 -2.87 -5.17
N ALA A 261 -6.96 -3.87 -4.34
CA ALA A 261 -8.20 -4.62 -4.44
C ALA A 261 -9.44 -3.71 -4.22
N MET A 262 -9.38 -2.82 -3.22
CA MET A 262 -10.47 -1.88 -2.94
C MET A 262 -10.65 -0.85 -4.07
N ASP A 263 -9.56 -0.36 -4.67
CA ASP A 263 -9.60 0.56 -5.82
C ASP A 263 -10.19 -0.12 -7.07
N LEU A 264 -9.99 -1.43 -7.20
CA LEU A 264 -10.56 -2.26 -8.27
C LEU A 264 -11.95 -2.82 -7.94
N GLU A 265 -12.53 -2.44 -6.80
CA GLU A 265 -13.86 -2.89 -6.33
C GLU A 265 -13.94 -4.41 -6.12
N VAL A 266 -12.83 -5.05 -5.74
CA VAL A 266 -12.75 -6.48 -5.47
C VAL A 266 -12.88 -6.77 -3.98
N PRO A 267 -13.69 -7.76 -3.55
CA PRO A 267 -13.84 -8.13 -2.17
C PRO A 267 -12.51 -8.47 -1.49
N VAL A 268 -12.36 -8.06 -0.23
CA VAL A 268 -11.15 -8.30 0.57
C VAL A 268 -11.47 -9.15 1.77
N LEU A 269 -10.67 -10.22 1.97
CA LEU A 269 -10.65 -11.04 3.17
C LEU A 269 -9.26 -10.91 3.81
N ALA A 270 -9.16 -10.32 4.98
CA ALA A 270 -7.88 -10.02 5.59
C ALA A 270 -7.77 -10.57 7.01
N ARG A 271 -6.57 -11.03 7.38
CA ARG A 271 -6.27 -11.42 8.76
C ARG A 271 -6.49 -10.22 9.68
N ASN A 272 -7.16 -10.45 10.81
CA ASN A 272 -7.46 -9.40 11.79
C ASN A 272 -6.19 -9.02 12.57
N ILE A 273 -5.43 -8.12 11.98
CA ILE A 273 -4.25 -7.48 12.57
C ILE A 273 -4.41 -5.97 12.51
N PRO A 274 -3.73 -5.20 13.37
CA PRO A 274 -3.92 -3.74 13.45
C PRO A 274 -3.80 -3.02 12.10
N GLY A 275 -2.80 -3.36 11.28
CA GLY A 275 -2.59 -2.74 9.97
C GLY A 275 -3.73 -3.02 8.98
N ASN A 276 -4.30 -4.22 8.98
CA ASN A 276 -5.43 -4.56 8.13
C ASN A 276 -6.74 -3.97 8.66
N ALA A 277 -6.97 -4.01 9.98
CA ALA A 277 -8.16 -3.46 10.62
C ALA A 277 -8.22 -1.91 10.53
N ALA A 278 -7.08 -1.25 10.33
CA ALA A 278 -7.03 0.19 10.06
C ALA A 278 -7.60 0.57 8.68
N VAL A 279 -7.65 -0.38 7.75
CA VAL A 279 -8.11 -0.17 6.37
C VAL A 279 -9.45 -0.88 6.11
N VAL A 280 -9.58 -2.12 6.59
CA VAL A 280 -10.77 -2.96 6.37
C VAL A 280 -11.70 -2.85 7.57
N LYS A 281 -12.92 -2.34 7.37
CA LYS A 281 -14.00 -2.42 8.35
C LYS A 281 -14.75 -3.73 8.16
N HIS A 282 -14.70 -4.58 9.20
CA HIS A 282 -15.32 -5.91 9.17
C HIS A 282 -16.80 -5.82 8.80
N GLU A 283 -17.24 -6.64 7.84
CA GLU A 283 -18.59 -6.70 7.27
C GLU A 283 -19.11 -5.40 6.61
N VAL A 284 -18.25 -4.37 6.48
CA VAL A 284 -18.59 -3.11 5.81
C VAL A 284 -17.76 -2.90 4.54
N THR A 285 -16.45 -3.00 4.61
CA THR A 285 -15.56 -2.83 3.45
C THR A 285 -14.73 -4.06 3.13
N GLY A 286 -14.96 -5.16 3.83
CA GLY A 286 -14.31 -6.45 3.67
C GLY A 286 -14.57 -7.34 4.88
N LEU A 287 -13.97 -8.52 4.90
CA LEU A 287 -14.05 -9.44 6.03
C LEU A 287 -12.71 -9.54 6.75
N LEU A 288 -12.72 -9.36 8.06
CA LEU A 288 -11.58 -9.64 8.93
C LEU A 288 -11.76 -11.01 9.58
N PHE A 289 -10.73 -11.87 9.51
CA PHE A 289 -10.71 -13.18 10.14
C PHE A 289 -9.52 -13.32 11.11
N SER A 290 -9.74 -14.00 12.23
CA SER A 290 -8.70 -14.30 13.23
C SER A 290 -8.26 -15.76 13.19
N ASP A 291 -9.00 -16.60 12.47
CA ASP A 291 -8.82 -18.04 12.38
C ASP A 291 -9.18 -18.51 10.96
N PRO A 292 -8.33 -19.30 10.27
CA PRO A 292 -8.63 -19.86 8.96
C PRO A 292 -9.96 -20.62 8.90
N GLN A 293 -10.33 -21.35 9.95
CA GLN A 293 -11.58 -22.10 10.01
C GLN A 293 -12.82 -21.19 10.08
N ARG A 294 -12.69 -19.98 10.61
CA ARG A 294 -13.77 -18.97 10.56
C ARG A 294 -14.01 -18.44 9.15
N LEU A 295 -12.95 -18.37 8.34
CA LEU A 295 -13.07 -18.07 6.92
C LEU A 295 -13.93 -19.10 6.21
N LEU A 296 -13.72 -20.40 6.49
CA LEU A 296 -14.53 -21.49 5.94
C LEU A 296 -16.00 -21.42 6.41
N LYS A 297 -16.25 -21.03 7.66
CA LYS A 297 -17.62 -20.87 8.19
C LYS A 297 -18.36 -19.68 7.62
N ALA A 298 -17.67 -18.61 7.24
CA ALA A 298 -18.24 -17.48 6.51
C ALA A 298 -18.69 -17.88 5.08
N LYS A 299 -18.14 -18.98 4.54
CA LYS A 299 -18.47 -19.68 3.31
C LYS A 299 -19.99 -19.91 3.14
N THR A 300 -20.65 -20.44 4.18
CA THR A 300 -21.99 -21.02 4.07
C THR A 300 -23.12 -19.99 3.98
N ARG A 301 -22.89 -18.72 4.28
CA ARG A 301 -23.97 -17.74 4.39
C ARG A 301 -23.90 -16.56 3.39
N ARG A 302 -22.73 -16.20 2.84
CA ARG A 302 -22.58 -14.96 2.05
C ARG A 302 -21.69 -15.05 0.81
N VAL A 303 -20.75 -16.00 0.74
CA VAL A 303 -19.80 -16.08 -0.37
C VAL A 303 -20.42 -16.79 -1.59
N CYS A 304 -21.07 -17.94 -1.37
CA CYS A 304 -21.68 -18.74 -2.45
C CYS A 304 -23.03 -18.21 -2.92
N SER A 305 -23.68 -17.31 -2.18
CA SER A 305 -24.96 -16.72 -2.59
C SER A 305 -24.83 -15.51 -3.52
N GLY A 306 -23.62 -15.17 -3.97
CA GLY A 306 -23.38 -13.93 -4.73
C GLY A 306 -23.63 -12.66 -3.92
N SER A 307 -23.94 -12.80 -2.63
CA SER A 307 -24.26 -11.72 -1.73
C SER A 307 -23.16 -11.40 -0.71
N LEU A 308 -21.87 -11.62 -1.07
CA LEU A 308 -20.87 -10.69 -0.56
C LEU A 308 -21.36 -9.33 -1.02
N PRO A 309 -21.72 -8.41 -0.13
CA PRO A 309 -22.02 -7.09 -0.58
C PRO A 309 -20.81 -6.70 -1.44
N ILE A 310 -21.03 -6.39 -2.71
CA ILE A 310 -20.16 -5.49 -3.44
C ILE A 310 -20.21 -4.27 -2.54
N LEU A 311 -19.29 -4.24 -1.61
CA LEU A 311 -19.26 -3.26 -0.57
C LEU A 311 -18.92 -2.00 -1.32
N GLN A 312 -19.98 -1.25 -1.67
CA GLN A 312 -19.84 0.08 -2.20
C GLN A 312 -18.82 0.75 -1.29
N THR A 313 -17.59 0.83 -1.74
CA THR A 313 -16.54 1.62 -1.15
C THR A 313 -16.94 3.08 -1.30
N LYS A 314 -18.06 3.44 -0.64
CA LYS A 314 -18.40 4.85 -0.40
C LYS A 314 -17.24 5.40 0.40
N ALA A 315 -16.52 6.30 -0.25
CA ALA A 315 -15.41 7.06 0.25
C ALA A 315 -15.39 7.18 1.77
N TYR A 316 -14.27 6.81 2.40
CA TYR A 316 -13.98 7.20 3.76
C TYR A 316 -13.93 8.72 3.82
N GLY A 317 -15.10 9.33 4.12
CA GLY A 317 -15.20 10.74 4.40
C GLY A 317 -14.63 11.03 5.79
N PHE A 318 -13.38 11.44 5.87
CA PHE A 318 -12.94 12.35 6.90
C PHE A 318 -13.07 13.77 6.31
N LEU A 319 -14.28 14.32 6.39
CA LEU A 319 -14.47 15.77 6.26
C LEU A 319 -14.35 16.37 7.66
N PRO A 320 -13.53 17.39 7.87
CA PRO A 320 -13.76 18.31 8.97
C PRO A 320 -15.10 19.01 8.68
N ARG A 321 -16.01 18.99 9.65
CA ARG A 321 -17.26 19.76 9.57
C ARG A 321 -16.93 21.24 9.53
N SER A 322 -17.06 21.85 8.36
CA SER A 322 -17.27 23.28 8.25
C SER A 322 -18.12 23.56 7.00
N ALA A 323 -19.32 24.08 7.29
CA ALA A 323 -20.20 24.91 6.46
C ALA A 323 -20.54 24.46 5.03
N SER A 324 -21.77 24.02 4.84
CA SER A 324 -22.47 23.98 3.56
C SER A 324 -22.60 25.38 2.94
N PRO A 325 -22.57 25.46 1.60
CA PRO A 325 -23.67 26.18 0.96
C PRO A 325 -24.48 25.27 0.03
N ASN A 326 -25.79 25.39 0.11
CA ASN A 326 -26.77 24.86 -0.82
C ASN A 326 -26.43 25.27 -2.25
N VAL A 327 -26.32 24.27 -3.14
CA VAL A 327 -26.49 24.52 -4.58
C VAL A 327 -27.37 23.41 -5.15
N ASN A 328 -28.52 23.83 -5.63
CA ASN A 328 -29.49 23.03 -6.37
C ASN A 328 -28.87 22.45 -7.65
N ALA A 329 -29.06 21.15 -7.83
CA ALA A 329 -28.76 20.48 -9.08
C ALA A 329 -29.90 20.73 -10.09
N SER A 330 -29.62 21.41 -11.18
CA SER A 330 -30.35 21.26 -12.43
C SER A 330 -29.47 21.60 -13.62
N GLN A 331 -29.52 20.72 -14.61
CA GLN A 331 -29.10 20.85 -16.02
C GLN A 331 -27.62 20.63 -16.37
N ALA A 332 -27.42 19.52 -17.03
CA ALA A 332 -26.26 19.22 -17.86
C ALA A 332 -26.17 20.18 -19.06
N GLY A 333 -25.04 20.86 -19.17
CA GLY A 333 -24.71 21.66 -20.34
C GLY A 333 -23.22 21.96 -20.29
N GLY A 334 -22.45 21.37 -21.22
CA GLY A 334 -21.02 21.57 -21.29
C GLY A 334 -20.66 23.02 -21.58
N HIS A 335 -19.96 23.66 -20.70
CA HIS A 335 -19.30 24.94 -20.95
C HIS A 335 -17.77 24.79 -20.89
N ARG A 336 -17.13 25.13 -22.01
CA ARG A 336 -15.69 25.38 -22.08
C ARG A 336 -15.37 26.64 -21.27
N VAL A 337 -14.58 26.48 -20.22
CA VAL A 337 -13.96 27.61 -19.55
C VAL A 337 -12.51 27.70 -20.06
N LEU A 338 -12.20 28.78 -20.77
CA LEU A 338 -10.84 29.13 -21.18
C LEU A 338 -10.15 29.85 -20.01
N SER A 339 -9.05 29.28 -19.53
CA SER A 339 -8.13 29.94 -18.60
C SER A 339 -7.15 30.83 -19.34
N PRO A 340 -6.72 32.00 -18.78
CA PRO A 340 -5.91 32.96 -19.48
C PRO A 340 -4.40 32.70 -19.55
N ARG A 341 -3.95 31.49 -19.22
CA ARG A 341 -2.52 31.12 -19.37
C ARG A 341 -2.42 29.73 -19.97
N GLY A 342 -1.92 29.65 -21.19
CA GLY A 342 -1.84 28.50 -22.08
C GLY A 342 -1.00 27.32 -21.58
N GLN A 343 -1.38 26.73 -20.46
CA GLN A 343 -0.94 25.40 -20.02
C GLN A 343 -2.04 24.39 -20.35
N ARG A 344 -1.69 23.37 -21.12
CA ARG A 344 -2.59 22.24 -21.40
C ARG A 344 -2.66 21.36 -20.17
N ASP A 345 -3.68 21.55 -19.35
CA ASP A 345 -4.02 20.62 -18.28
C ASP A 345 -4.62 19.36 -18.92
N PHE A 346 -3.87 18.28 -18.95
CA PHE A 346 -4.42 16.96 -19.24
C PHE A 346 -5.17 16.50 -17.99
N ILE A 347 -6.47 16.76 -17.95
CA ILE A 347 -7.36 16.15 -16.98
C ILE A 347 -7.58 14.70 -17.43
N PHE A 348 -6.87 13.77 -16.79
CA PHE A 348 -7.23 12.36 -16.86
C PHE A 348 -8.51 12.17 -16.06
N ILE A 349 -9.64 12.12 -16.75
CA ILE A 349 -10.92 11.73 -16.16
C ILE A 349 -10.87 10.21 -16.01
N SER A 350 -10.46 9.73 -14.82
CA SER A 350 -10.70 8.35 -14.41
C SER A 350 -12.20 8.18 -14.23
N PRO A 351 -12.83 7.15 -14.79
CA PRO A 351 -14.26 6.89 -14.62
C PRO A 351 -14.64 6.47 -13.19
N ASN A 352 -13.67 6.25 -12.32
CA ASN A 352 -13.90 5.81 -10.94
C ASN A 352 -13.75 7.01 -9.96
N PRO A 353 -14.83 7.39 -9.23
CA PRO A 353 -14.80 8.47 -8.22
C PRO A 353 -13.75 8.25 -7.12
N MET A 354 -13.38 7.00 -6.83
CA MET A 354 -12.37 6.66 -5.82
C MET A 354 -10.95 7.06 -6.28
N SER A 355 -10.61 6.85 -7.55
CA SER A 355 -9.32 7.28 -8.10
C SER A 355 -9.16 8.80 -8.02
N ILE A 356 -10.23 9.54 -8.28
CA ILE A 356 -10.23 11.01 -8.16
C ILE A 356 -10.04 11.45 -6.71
N TYR A 357 -10.66 10.76 -5.76
CA TYR A 357 -10.55 11.08 -4.34
C TYR A 357 -9.13 10.80 -3.80
N PHE A 358 -8.54 9.66 -4.13
CA PHE A 358 -7.16 9.33 -3.75
C PHE A 358 -6.14 10.26 -4.39
N ILE A 359 -6.33 10.66 -5.66
CA ILE A 359 -5.48 11.63 -6.34
C ILE A 359 -5.59 13.00 -5.66
N ALA A 360 -6.78 13.47 -5.33
CA ALA A 360 -7.00 14.76 -4.65
C ALA A 360 -6.43 14.77 -3.23
N GLN A 361 -6.59 13.69 -2.47
CA GLN A 361 -5.97 13.57 -1.15
C GLN A 361 -4.44 13.56 -1.21
N PHE A 362 -3.88 12.93 -2.23
CA PHE A 362 -2.44 12.88 -2.41
C PHE A 362 -1.86 14.21 -2.89
N GLN A 363 -2.56 14.95 -3.74
CA GLN A 363 -2.17 16.32 -4.14
C GLN A 363 -2.13 17.25 -2.93
N SER A 364 -3.11 17.18 -2.02
CA SER A 364 -3.08 17.97 -0.77
C SER A 364 -1.89 17.58 0.12
N THR A 365 -1.46 16.31 0.12
CA THR A 365 -0.27 15.85 0.85
C THR A 365 1.02 16.42 0.29
N ILE A 366 1.15 16.48 -1.03
CA ILE A 366 2.35 17.00 -1.67
C ILE A 366 2.47 18.51 -1.42
N ILE A 367 1.37 19.25 -1.47
CA ILE A 367 1.32 20.64 -1.08
C ILE A 367 1.75 20.78 0.37
N PHE A 368 1.23 19.96 1.27
CA PHE A 368 1.60 19.93 2.69
C PHE A 368 3.09 19.59 2.91
N ILE A 369 3.62 18.57 2.25
CA ILE A 369 5.05 18.22 2.30
C ILE A 369 5.90 19.39 1.80
N SER A 370 5.51 20.00 0.72
CA SER A 370 6.20 21.17 0.15
C SER A 370 6.16 22.36 1.11
N GLU A 371 5.03 22.63 1.73
CA GLU A 371 4.86 23.69 2.72
C GLU A 371 5.69 23.42 3.98
N CYS A 372 5.66 22.19 4.51
CA CYS A 372 6.47 21.79 5.68
C CYS A 372 7.98 21.85 5.42
N LEU A 373 8.43 21.56 4.20
CA LEU A 373 9.84 21.67 3.84
C LEU A 373 10.26 23.11 3.57
N ASN A 374 9.38 23.97 3.08
CA ASN A 374 9.66 25.37 2.76
C ASN A 374 9.48 26.34 3.94
N SER A 375 8.64 26.00 4.92
CA SER A 375 8.38 26.92 6.03
C SER A 375 9.65 27.11 6.88
N ARG A 376 10.11 28.37 6.99
CA ARG A 376 11.22 28.75 7.88
C ARG A 376 10.79 28.79 9.37
N HIS A 377 9.48 28.59 9.67
CA HIS A 377 8.86 28.71 10.98
C HIS A 377 7.85 27.56 11.21
N LEU A 378 8.33 26.41 11.64
CA LEU A 378 7.61 25.38 12.39
C LEU A 378 8.56 24.82 13.43
#